data_31b01dbc434d66e8f43bcd8f86517289
#
_entry.id   31b01dbc434d66e8f43bcd8f86517289
#
_cell.length_a   1.000
_cell.length_b   1.000
_cell.length_c   1.000
_cell.angle_alpha   90.00
_cell.angle_beta   90.00
_cell.angle_gamma   90.00
#
_symmetry.space_group_name_H-M   'P 1'
#
loop_
_entity.id
_entity.type
_entity.pdbx_description
1 polymer ?
#
loop_
_entity_poly.entity_id
_entity_poly.type
_entity_poly.pdbx_seq_one_letter_code
_entity_poly.pdbx_strand_id
1 'polypeptide(L)'
;TYMKTPGDETAAENLRHIAYYCWGAPGFNASNFPATWYDGSAMDDDKYIALIHIILAVAASYEGGEAMHGCNSSFKNWAYQNVLGFNTAGELINENAPRFKLTWQPVPDSFKIFVLATGKTQNILGYEYTPTGTVSLSKTSANTGITSGNSCYSLAGAVYGIYSDAGCSAQVTTLTRDAGGNAAAVSLNARTYYYKELTAPAGYAH
;
A
#
# COMPACT_ATOMS: atom_id res chain seq x y z
N THR A 1 -24.70 0.14 5.22
CA THR A 1 -24.54 1.17 4.24
C THR A 1 -23.82 2.39 4.78
N TYR A 2 -22.56 2.23 5.17
CA TYR A 2 -21.76 3.27 5.82
C TYR A 2 -20.95 4.12 4.85
N MET A 3 -20.84 3.69 3.60
CA MET A 3 -20.29 4.48 2.50
C MET A 3 -21.44 5.01 1.63
N LYS A 4 -22.41 5.62 2.28
CA LYS A 4 -23.71 5.76 1.68
C LYS A 4 -24.01 7.00 1.00
N THR A 5 -23.31 8.01 1.36
CA THR A 5 -23.58 9.31 0.81
C THR A 5 -22.55 9.53 -0.27
N PRO A 6 -22.95 9.67 -1.52
CA PRO A 6 -22.06 10.28 -2.51
C PRO A 6 -21.57 11.58 -1.90
N GLY A 7 -20.28 11.73 -1.67
CA GLY A 7 -19.67 12.89 -1.02
C GLY A 7 -19.06 12.65 0.36
N ASP A 8 -19.20 11.47 0.98
CA ASP A 8 -18.41 11.09 2.16
C ASP A 8 -17.10 10.41 1.76
N GLU A 9 -16.34 11.09 0.91
CA GLU A 9 -15.05 10.60 0.42
C GLU A 9 -14.04 10.38 1.53
N THR A 10 -14.10 11.17 2.61
CA THR A 10 -13.19 11.05 3.75
C THR A 10 -13.41 9.75 4.52
N ALA A 11 -14.66 9.35 4.75
CA ALA A 11 -14.97 8.09 5.45
C ALA A 11 -14.61 6.88 4.58
N ALA A 12 -14.88 6.95 3.27
CA ALA A 12 -14.49 5.91 2.32
C ALA A 12 -12.97 5.75 2.24
N GLU A 13 -12.24 6.86 2.22
CA GLU A 13 -10.78 6.86 2.19
C GLU A 13 -10.19 6.31 3.48
N ASN A 14 -10.71 6.70 4.64
CA ASN A 14 -10.31 6.14 5.93
C ASN A 14 -10.53 4.63 5.98
N LEU A 15 -11.68 4.14 5.51
CA LEU A 15 -11.96 2.72 5.43
C LEU A 15 -10.99 2.00 4.48
N ARG A 16 -10.64 2.60 3.35
CA ARG A 16 -9.67 2.07 2.40
C ARG A 16 -8.27 1.93 3.03
N HIS A 17 -7.82 2.95 3.73
CA HIS A 17 -6.53 2.95 4.43
C HIS A 17 -6.50 1.87 5.52
N ILE A 18 -7.51 1.84 6.38
CA ILE A 18 -7.60 0.84 7.46
C ILE A 18 -7.64 -0.58 6.87
N ALA A 19 -8.41 -0.81 5.81
CA ALA A 19 -8.52 -2.11 5.16
C ALA A 19 -7.18 -2.58 4.56
N TYR A 20 -6.37 -1.67 4.02
CA TYR A 20 -5.04 -2.00 3.49
C TYR A 20 -4.08 -2.50 4.56
N TYR A 21 -4.16 -1.92 5.76
CA TYR A 21 -3.28 -2.23 6.90
C TYR A 21 -3.88 -3.23 7.89
N CYS A 22 -5.08 -3.77 7.63
CA CYS A 22 -5.69 -4.76 8.50
C CYS A 22 -4.94 -6.10 8.46
N TRP A 23 -5.19 -6.94 9.47
CA TRP A 23 -4.59 -8.27 9.54
C TRP A 23 -4.93 -9.10 8.28
N GLY A 24 -3.93 -9.75 7.71
CA GLY A 24 -4.06 -10.51 6.46
C GLY A 24 -4.09 -9.67 5.17
N ALA A 25 -4.11 -8.33 5.25
CA ALA A 25 -4.06 -7.46 4.08
C ALA A 25 -2.61 -7.14 3.67
N PRO A 26 -2.40 -6.65 2.42
CA PRO A 26 -1.06 -6.45 1.86
C PRO A 26 -0.14 -5.52 2.65
N GLY A 27 -0.68 -4.52 3.34
CA GLY A 27 0.06 -3.53 4.12
C GLY A 27 0.16 -3.85 5.61
N PHE A 28 -0.34 -5.00 6.07
CA PHE A 28 -0.31 -5.33 7.49
C PHE A 28 1.09 -5.24 8.09
N ASN A 29 1.19 -4.55 9.21
CA ASN A 29 2.40 -4.46 10.01
C ASN A 29 2.04 -4.41 11.49
N ALA A 30 2.47 -5.42 12.24
CA ALA A 30 2.21 -5.56 13.66
C ALA A 30 2.66 -4.34 14.49
N SER A 31 3.70 -3.62 14.04
CA SER A 31 4.20 -2.40 14.72
C SER A 31 3.22 -1.22 14.71
N ASN A 32 2.14 -1.31 13.93
CA ASN A 32 1.06 -0.32 13.93
C ASN A 32 0.10 -0.50 15.11
N PHE A 33 0.18 -1.61 15.83
CA PHE A 33 -0.73 -1.99 16.90
C PHE A 33 0.00 -2.05 18.25
N PRO A 34 -0.74 -2.12 19.39
CA PRO A 34 -0.14 -2.35 20.69
C PRO A 34 0.70 -3.62 20.71
N ALA A 35 1.83 -3.60 21.44
CA ALA A 35 2.72 -4.76 21.55
C ALA A 35 2.10 -5.92 22.35
N THR A 36 1.17 -5.62 23.26
CA THR A 36 0.48 -6.60 24.09
C THR A 36 -1.01 -6.30 24.14
N TRP A 37 -1.78 -7.31 24.43
CA TRP A 37 -3.20 -7.22 24.71
C TRP A 37 -3.47 -6.53 26.06
N TYR A 38 -4.72 -6.19 26.35
CA TYR A 38 -5.11 -5.43 27.54
C TYR A 38 -4.77 -6.13 28.89
N ASP A 39 -4.59 -7.44 28.89
CA ASP A 39 -4.23 -8.24 30.05
C ASP A 39 -2.73 -8.55 30.13
N GLY A 40 -1.91 -7.96 29.25
CA GLY A 40 -0.48 -8.17 29.16
C GLY A 40 -0.07 -9.39 28.33
N SER A 41 -1.01 -10.19 27.83
CA SER A 41 -0.70 -11.34 26.96
C SER A 41 -0.17 -10.89 25.60
N ALA A 42 0.55 -11.79 24.90
CA ALA A 42 1.04 -11.54 23.56
C ALA A 42 -0.12 -11.33 22.56
N MET A 43 0.12 -10.53 21.53
CA MET A 43 -0.79 -10.38 20.42
C MET A 43 -0.80 -11.65 19.57
N ASP A 44 -1.96 -12.00 19.04
CA ASP A 44 -2.22 -13.09 18.12
C ASP A 44 -3.23 -12.64 17.04
N ASP A 45 -3.53 -13.51 16.10
CA ASP A 45 -4.37 -13.22 14.96
C ASP A 45 -5.78 -12.76 15.36
N ASP A 46 -6.39 -13.46 16.32
CA ASP A 46 -7.75 -13.14 16.80
C ASP A 46 -7.81 -11.76 17.44
N LYS A 47 -6.76 -11.38 18.17
CA LYS A 47 -6.66 -10.05 18.80
C LYS A 47 -6.47 -8.94 17.77
N TYR A 48 -5.63 -9.16 16.73
CA TYR A 48 -5.53 -8.20 15.63
C TYR A 48 -6.87 -8.03 14.92
N ILE A 49 -7.59 -9.11 14.63
CA ILE A 49 -8.91 -9.08 14.02
C ILE A 49 -9.88 -8.27 14.88
N ALA A 50 -9.88 -8.50 16.20
CA ALA A 50 -10.73 -7.75 17.13
C ALA A 50 -10.44 -6.25 17.12
N LEU A 51 -9.15 -5.85 17.13
CA LEU A 51 -8.77 -4.44 17.07
C LEU A 51 -9.18 -3.79 15.75
N ILE A 52 -8.99 -4.46 14.63
CA ILE A 52 -9.40 -3.98 13.32
C ILE A 52 -10.92 -3.81 13.24
N HIS A 53 -11.68 -4.74 13.81
CA HIS A 53 -13.13 -4.61 13.88
C HIS A 53 -13.57 -3.32 14.59
N ILE A 54 -12.96 -3.00 15.74
CA ILE A 54 -13.24 -1.76 16.48
C ILE A 54 -12.87 -0.53 15.66
N ILE A 55 -11.68 -0.52 15.02
CA ILE A 55 -11.20 0.62 14.23
C ILE A 55 -12.12 0.85 13.02
N LEU A 56 -12.49 -0.21 12.29
CA LEU A 56 -13.39 -0.13 11.15
C LEU A 56 -14.79 0.36 11.55
N ALA A 57 -15.32 -0.14 12.66
CA ALA A 57 -16.62 0.29 13.16
C ALA A 57 -16.63 1.80 13.46
N VAL A 58 -15.62 2.30 14.15
CA VAL A 58 -15.49 3.73 14.46
C VAL A 58 -15.28 4.56 13.18
N ALA A 59 -14.46 4.08 12.24
CA ALA A 59 -14.26 4.75 10.95
C ALA A 59 -15.55 4.79 10.10
N ALA A 60 -16.42 3.80 10.27
CA ALA A 60 -17.74 3.74 9.62
C ALA A 60 -18.83 4.54 10.36
N SER A 61 -18.45 5.42 11.28
CA SER A 61 -19.34 6.27 12.06
C SER A 61 -20.15 5.57 13.16
N TYR A 62 -19.70 4.41 13.63
CA TYR A 62 -20.18 3.84 14.88
C TYR A 62 -19.47 4.45 16.08
N GLU A 63 -20.18 4.60 17.18
CA GLU A 63 -19.52 4.91 18.44
C GLU A 63 -18.67 3.73 18.91
N GLY A 64 -17.52 4.01 19.51
CA GLY A 64 -16.60 2.96 20.00
C GLY A 64 -17.27 2.02 21.03
N GLY A 65 -18.23 2.54 21.78
CA GLY A 65 -19.03 1.75 22.73
C GLY A 65 -19.91 0.68 22.07
N GLU A 66 -20.46 0.94 20.91
CA GLU A 66 -21.24 -0.03 20.13
C GLU A 66 -20.34 -1.15 19.58
N ALA A 67 -19.18 -0.79 19.04
CA ALA A 67 -18.22 -1.76 18.53
C ALA A 67 -17.67 -2.71 19.60
N MET A 68 -17.71 -2.30 20.86
CA MET A 68 -17.24 -3.06 22.02
C MET A 68 -18.40 -3.52 22.93
N HIS A 69 -19.62 -3.65 22.39
CA HIS A 69 -20.75 -4.14 23.16
C HIS A 69 -20.46 -5.53 23.72
N GLY A 70 -20.77 -5.73 25.01
CA GLY A 70 -20.48 -6.99 25.70
C GLY A 70 -19.06 -7.17 26.23
N CYS A 71 -18.10 -6.32 25.84
CA CYS A 71 -16.75 -6.36 26.38
C CYS A 71 -16.71 -5.81 27.82
N ASN A 72 -15.75 -6.32 28.62
CA ASN A 72 -15.53 -5.84 29.98
C ASN A 72 -14.93 -4.41 30.01
N SER A 73 -15.08 -3.72 31.14
CA SER A 73 -14.66 -2.32 31.29
C SER A 73 -13.14 -2.14 31.16
N SER A 74 -12.33 -3.11 31.59
CA SER A 74 -10.86 -3.04 31.50
C SER A 74 -10.42 -3.04 30.03
N PHE A 75 -10.99 -3.92 29.21
CA PHE A 75 -10.75 -3.95 27.78
C PHE A 75 -11.21 -2.66 27.11
N LYS A 76 -12.43 -2.19 27.41
CA LYS A 76 -12.95 -0.94 26.84
C LYS A 76 -12.05 0.25 27.10
N ASN A 77 -11.65 0.45 28.35
CA ASN A 77 -10.78 1.56 28.74
C ASN A 77 -9.42 1.46 28.03
N TRP A 78 -8.82 0.28 28.00
CA TRP A 78 -7.58 0.06 27.29
C TRP A 78 -7.71 0.32 25.79
N ALA A 79 -8.76 -0.17 25.14
CA ALA A 79 -9.00 0.02 23.71
C ALA A 79 -9.24 1.50 23.35
N TYR A 80 -9.99 2.24 24.16
CA TYR A 80 -10.15 3.67 23.96
C TYR A 80 -8.79 4.38 23.95
N GLN A 81 -7.92 4.11 24.89
CA GLN A 81 -6.63 4.79 25.02
C GLN A 81 -5.60 4.31 23.99
N ASN A 82 -5.44 2.99 23.84
CA ASN A 82 -4.32 2.39 23.10
C ASN A 82 -4.63 2.06 21.64
N VAL A 83 -5.91 2.03 21.26
CA VAL A 83 -6.36 1.70 19.90
C VAL A 83 -7.05 2.88 19.24
N LEU A 84 -7.95 3.56 19.94
CA LEU A 84 -8.71 4.68 19.40
C LEU A 84 -8.08 6.05 19.72
N GLY A 85 -7.22 6.14 20.72
CA GLY A 85 -6.48 7.36 21.05
C GLY A 85 -7.22 8.35 21.93
N PHE A 86 -8.30 7.92 22.60
CA PHE A 86 -9.14 8.77 23.45
C PHE A 86 -9.12 8.34 24.93
N ASN A 87 -9.39 9.26 25.83
CA ASN A 87 -9.68 8.92 27.22
C ASN A 87 -11.18 8.61 27.41
N THR A 88 -11.56 8.25 28.63
CA THR A 88 -12.97 7.93 28.98
C THR A 88 -13.93 9.14 28.92
N ALA A 89 -13.38 10.36 28.89
CA ALA A 89 -14.17 11.58 28.67
C ALA A 89 -14.34 11.93 27.18
N GLY A 90 -13.76 11.12 26.27
CA GLY A 90 -13.81 11.35 24.82
C GLY A 90 -12.79 12.37 24.32
N GLU A 91 -11.83 12.77 25.14
CA GLU A 91 -10.75 13.68 24.73
C GLU A 91 -9.64 12.92 24.03
N LEU A 92 -9.13 13.48 22.93
CA LEU A 92 -7.99 12.92 22.17
C LEU A 92 -6.72 13.02 23.03
N ILE A 93 -6.09 11.87 23.30
CA ILE A 93 -4.87 11.78 24.12
C ILE A 93 -3.69 11.16 23.37
N ASN A 94 -3.92 10.51 22.23
CA ASN A 94 -2.87 9.84 21.46
C ASN A 94 -3.20 9.84 19.97
N GLU A 95 -2.62 10.78 19.23
CA GLU A 95 -2.73 10.86 17.77
C GLU A 95 -1.96 9.75 17.04
N ASN A 96 -1.07 9.02 17.71
CA ASN A 96 -0.35 7.88 17.16
C ASN A 96 -1.04 6.54 17.43
N ALA A 97 -2.23 6.54 18.00
CA ALA A 97 -3.02 5.33 18.16
C ALA A 97 -3.32 4.68 16.79
N PRO A 98 -3.47 3.34 16.72
CA PRO A 98 -3.73 2.62 15.48
C PRO A 98 -4.79 3.24 14.59
N ARG A 99 -5.91 3.68 15.18
CA ARG A 99 -6.99 4.35 14.44
C ARG A 99 -6.48 5.49 13.54
N PHE A 100 -5.65 6.38 14.05
CA PHE A 100 -5.10 7.51 13.30
C PHE A 100 -3.92 7.08 12.43
N LYS A 101 -3.00 6.33 13.01
CA LYS A 101 -1.79 5.85 12.34
C LYS A 101 -2.11 5.11 11.03
N LEU A 102 -3.15 4.28 11.01
CA LEU A 102 -3.55 3.54 9.81
C LEU A 102 -4.15 4.45 8.73
N THR A 103 -4.82 5.55 9.10
CA THR A 103 -5.43 6.48 8.13
C THR A 103 -4.44 7.45 7.52
N TRP A 104 -3.28 7.67 8.13
CA TRP A 104 -2.28 8.62 7.64
C TRP A 104 -1.17 7.99 6.79
N GLN A 105 -1.08 6.66 6.79
CA GLN A 105 -0.08 5.95 6.01
C GLN A 105 -0.52 5.84 4.54
N PRO A 106 0.42 5.93 3.56
CA PRO A 106 0.09 5.88 2.15
C PRO A 106 -0.44 4.50 1.75
N VAL A 107 -1.47 4.47 0.93
CA VAL A 107 -2.06 3.25 0.35
C VAL A 107 -1.93 3.32 -1.17
N PRO A 108 -1.47 2.24 -1.83
CA PRO A 108 -1.37 2.21 -3.29
C PRO A 108 -2.71 2.48 -3.97
N ASP A 109 -2.72 3.25 -5.05
CA ASP A 109 -3.93 3.58 -5.82
C ASP A 109 -4.62 2.33 -6.41
N SER A 110 -3.86 1.26 -6.61
CA SER A 110 -4.39 -0.03 -7.08
C SER A 110 -5.16 -0.81 -6.01
N PHE A 111 -5.07 -0.41 -4.73
CA PHE A 111 -5.86 -1.01 -3.66
C PHE A 111 -7.23 -0.33 -3.59
N LYS A 112 -8.27 -1.08 -3.89
CA LYS A 112 -9.66 -0.62 -3.91
C LYS A 112 -10.49 -1.43 -2.95
N ILE A 113 -11.47 -0.80 -2.30
CA ILE A 113 -12.41 -1.47 -1.42
C ILE A 113 -13.81 -1.47 -2.02
N PHE A 114 -14.60 -2.45 -1.62
CA PHE A 114 -16.03 -2.50 -1.89
C PHE A 114 -16.78 -3.01 -0.66
N VAL A 115 -17.99 -2.54 -0.47
CA VAL A 115 -18.86 -2.95 0.64
C VAL A 115 -20.09 -3.66 0.08
N LEU A 116 -20.24 -4.93 0.47
CA LEU A 116 -21.45 -5.68 0.19
C LEU A 116 -22.47 -5.38 1.29
N ALA A 117 -23.48 -4.59 0.94
CA ALA A 117 -24.57 -4.27 1.84
C ALA A 117 -25.63 -5.39 1.78
N THR A 118 -25.78 -6.14 2.85
CA THR A 118 -26.71 -7.27 2.92
C THR A 118 -28.14 -6.86 3.28
N GLY A 119 -28.33 -5.62 3.71
CA GLY A 119 -29.65 -5.03 4.07
C GLY A 119 -30.25 -5.51 5.39
N LYS A 120 -29.86 -6.63 5.91
CA LYS A 120 -30.42 -7.23 7.14
C LYS A 120 -29.38 -7.75 8.12
N THR A 121 -28.14 -7.87 7.70
CA THR A 121 -27.04 -8.44 8.48
C THR A 121 -25.83 -7.53 8.40
N GLN A 122 -24.73 -7.94 8.98
CA GLN A 122 -23.47 -7.21 8.94
C GLN A 122 -22.99 -7.01 7.51
N ASN A 123 -22.59 -5.78 7.17
CA ASN A 123 -21.96 -5.49 5.89
C ASN A 123 -20.58 -6.16 5.81
N ILE A 124 -20.23 -6.62 4.63
CA ILE A 124 -18.93 -7.25 4.36
C ILE A 124 -18.07 -6.26 3.59
N LEU A 125 -16.88 -5.99 4.10
CA LEU A 125 -15.84 -5.24 3.41
C LEU A 125 -14.95 -6.21 2.64
N GLY A 126 -14.81 -6.00 1.34
CA GLY A 126 -13.86 -6.70 0.49
C GLY A 126 -12.89 -5.73 -0.16
N TYR A 127 -11.82 -6.27 -0.76
CA TYR A 127 -10.87 -5.45 -1.50
C TYR A 127 -10.40 -6.14 -2.78
N GLU A 128 -9.93 -5.31 -3.72
CA GLU A 128 -9.18 -5.70 -4.91
C GLU A 128 -7.82 -4.98 -4.84
N TYR A 129 -6.75 -5.70 -5.13
CA TYR A 129 -5.40 -5.15 -5.09
C TYR A 129 -4.50 -5.75 -6.17
N THR A 130 -3.87 -4.87 -6.94
CA THR A 130 -2.81 -5.24 -7.86
C THR A 130 -1.49 -4.68 -7.33
N PRO A 131 -0.60 -5.52 -6.79
CA PRO A 131 0.68 -5.05 -6.28
C PRO A 131 1.50 -4.39 -7.39
N THR A 132 2.27 -3.36 -7.04
CA THR A 132 3.23 -2.72 -7.93
C THR A 132 4.65 -3.05 -7.52
N GLY A 133 5.55 -3.11 -8.51
CA GLY A 133 6.98 -3.22 -8.31
C GLY A 133 7.71 -2.13 -9.11
N THR A 134 8.98 -1.93 -8.82
CA THR A 134 9.82 -1.01 -9.60
C THR A 134 10.68 -1.79 -10.59
N VAL A 135 10.76 -1.28 -11.82
CA VAL A 135 11.65 -1.78 -12.87
C VAL A 135 12.69 -0.70 -13.14
N SER A 136 13.95 -1.07 -13.05
CA SER A 136 15.08 -0.27 -13.51
C SER A 136 15.96 -1.12 -14.41
N LEU A 137 16.75 -0.47 -15.26
CA LEU A 137 17.61 -1.16 -16.19
C LEU A 137 19.02 -0.54 -16.11
N SER A 138 20.06 -1.37 -16.04
CA SER A 138 21.46 -0.93 -16.13
C SER A 138 22.11 -1.55 -17.36
N LYS A 139 22.71 -0.73 -18.22
CA LYS A 139 23.48 -1.15 -19.40
C LYS A 139 24.97 -0.91 -19.16
N THR A 140 25.78 -1.88 -19.47
CA THR A 140 27.24 -1.75 -19.41
C THR A 140 27.82 -2.09 -20.77
N SER A 141 29.01 -1.57 -21.05
CA SER A 141 29.76 -2.03 -22.23
C SER A 141 30.39 -3.41 -21.97
N ALA A 142 30.26 -4.31 -22.93
CA ALA A 142 30.92 -5.60 -22.90
C ALA A 142 32.43 -5.48 -23.17
N ASN A 143 32.89 -4.38 -23.78
CA ASN A 143 34.29 -4.15 -24.13
C ASN A 143 34.79 -2.82 -23.56
N THR A 144 35.00 -2.79 -22.26
CA THR A 144 35.44 -1.57 -21.54
C THR A 144 36.87 -1.14 -21.95
N GLY A 145 37.72 -2.07 -22.46
CA GLY A 145 39.02 -1.71 -22.95
C GLY A 145 39.04 -0.82 -24.20
N ILE A 146 37.92 -0.83 -24.97
CA ILE A 146 37.75 0.02 -26.14
C ILE A 146 36.88 1.26 -25.81
N THR A 147 35.87 1.08 -24.98
CA THR A 147 34.83 2.09 -24.79
C THR A 147 35.09 3.02 -23.61
N SER A 148 35.88 2.60 -22.62
CA SER A 148 36.18 3.42 -21.45
C SER A 148 37.06 4.62 -21.82
N GLY A 149 36.60 5.83 -21.50
CA GLY A 149 37.31 7.08 -21.81
C GLY A 149 37.32 7.46 -23.29
N ASN A 150 36.61 6.74 -24.14
CA ASN A 150 36.52 7.02 -25.57
C ASN A 150 35.25 7.77 -25.89
N SER A 151 35.34 9.05 -26.27
CA SER A 151 34.23 9.95 -26.57
C SER A 151 33.31 9.52 -27.72
N CYS A 152 33.78 8.55 -28.57
CA CYS A 152 32.93 7.99 -29.62
C CYS A 152 31.85 7.04 -29.08
N TYR A 153 31.94 6.64 -27.81
CA TYR A 153 31.00 5.72 -27.16
C TYR A 153 30.34 6.42 -25.99
N SER A 154 29.05 6.32 -25.94
CA SER A 154 28.22 6.85 -24.82
C SER A 154 27.13 5.85 -24.47
N LEU A 155 26.85 5.67 -23.19
CA LEU A 155 25.69 4.87 -22.74
C LEU A 155 24.43 5.72 -22.66
N ALA A 156 24.56 7.05 -22.75
CA ALA A 156 23.42 7.97 -22.73
C ALA A 156 22.57 7.84 -24.01
N GLY A 157 21.27 8.06 -23.84
CA GLY A 157 20.34 8.09 -24.96
C GLY A 157 19.87 6.73 -25.48
N ALA A 158 20.38 5.62 -24.93
CA ALA A 158 19.79 4.31 -25.21
C ALA A 158 18.35 4.28 -24.69
N VAL A 159 17.42 3.83 -25.51
CA VAL A 159 15.99 3.72 -25.18
C VAL A 159 15.55 2.28 -25.24
N TYR A 160 14.90 1.82 -24.17
CA TYR A 160 14.30 0.50 -24.09
C TYR A 160 12.77 0.63 -23.95
N GLY A 161 12.01 -0.07 -24.77
CA GLY A 161 10.59 -0.27 -24.59
C GLY A 161 10.34 -1.40 -23.60
N ILE A 162 9.37 -1.21 -22.71
CA ILE A 162 8.84 -2.24 -21.81
C ILE A 162 7.46 -2.63 -22.34
N TYR A 163 7.23 -3.93 -22.49
CA TYR A 163 6.04 -4.48 -23.15
C TYR A 163 5.31 -5.47 -22.26
N SER A 164 4.00 -5.56 -22.44
CA SER A 164 3.17 -6.51 -21.73
C SER A 164 3.01 -7.87 -22.43
N ASP A 165 3.58 -8.03 -23.62
CA ASP A 165 3.51 -9.23 -24.44
C ASP A 165 4.89 -9.65 -24.97
N ALA A 166 5.10 -10.94 -25.20
CA ALA A 166 6.36 -11.50 -25.68
C ALA A 166 6.74 -11.04 -27.09
N GLY A 167 5.77 -10.65 -27.90
CA GLY A 167 6.00 -10.11 -29.26
C GLY A 167 6.45 -8.65 -29.27
N CYS A 168 6.54 -8.01 -28.12
CA CYS A 168 6.87 -6.58 -27.96
C CYS A 168 6.00 -5.67 -28.86
N SER A 169 4.69 -5.95 -28.90
CA SER A 169 3.71 -5.17 -29.66
C SER A 169 2.91 -4.21 -28.76
N ALA A 170 2.64 -4.58 -27.51
CA ALA A 170 1.90 -3.80 -26.54
C ALA A 170 2.85 -3.06 -25.58
N GLN A 171 3.33 -1.90 -26.01
CA GLN A 171 4.25 -1.08 -25.22
C GLN A 171 3.53 -0.44 -24.02
N VAL A 172 4.13 -0.57 -22.85
CA VAL A 172 3.63 -0.01 -21.58
C VAL A 172 4.34 1.30 -21.25
N THR A 173 5.66 1.33 -21.39
CA THR A 173 6.50 2.50 -21.09
C THR A 173 7.86 2.39 -21.78
N THR A 174 8.69 3.41 -21.62
CA THR A 174 10.09 3.40 -22.05
C THR A 174 11.02 3.75 -20.90
N LEU A 175 12.24 3.24 -20.97
CA LEU A 175 13.34 3.58 -20.08
C LEU A 175 14.46 4.21 -20.92
N THR A 176 14.82 5.46 -20.63
CA THR A 176 15.91 6.19 -21.29
C THR A 176 17.10 6.24 -20.37
N ARG A 177 18.30 5.99 -20.92
CA ARG A 177 19.55 5.89 -20.17
C ARG A 177 20.23 7.25 -20.04
N ASP A 178 20.77 7.49 -18.87
CA ASP A 178 21.69 8.60 -18.60
C ASP A 178 23.13 8.28 -19.04
N ALA A 179 24.04 9.22 -18.84
CA ALA A 179 25.47 9.07 -19.18
C ALA A 179 26.16 7.95 -18.37
N GLY A 180 25.68 7.65 -17.18
CA GLY A 180 26.16 6.53 -16.36
C GLY A 180 25.60 5.15 -16.77
N GLY A 181 24.75 5.12 -17.80
CA GLY A 181 24.11 3.89 -18.25
C GLY A 181 22.95 3.42 -17.38
N ASN A 182 22.38 4.30 -16.55
CA ASN A 182 21.24 3.99 -15.68
C ASN A 182 19.96 4.64 -16.20
N ALA A 183 18.83 3.94 -16.07
CA ALA A 183 17.52 4.53 -16.29
C ALA A 183 16.81 4.77 -14.97
N ALA A 184 16.01 5.84 -14.91
CA ALA A 184 15.14 6.08 -13.77
C ALA A 184 14.19 4.89 -13.58
N ALA A 185 13.96 4.48 -12.34
CA ALA A 185 13.04 3.41 -12.02
C ALA A 185 11.60 3.83 -12.32
N VAL A 186 10.82 2.92 -12.90
CA VAL A 186 9.38 3.10 -13.15
C VAL A 186 8.58 2.10 -12.32
N SER A 187 7.43 2.53 -11.79
CA SER A 187 6.52 1.66 -11.05
C SER A 187 5.56 0.99 -12.03
N LEU A 188 5.45 -0.33 -11.96
CA LEU A 188 4.59 -1.15 -12.81
C LEU A 188 3.83 -2.18 -11.98
N ASN A 189 2.66 -2.59 -12.44
CA ASN A 189 1.91 -3.69 -11.82
C ASN A 189 2.72 -4.99 -11.83
N ALA A 190 2.66 -5.78 -10.77
CA ALA A 190 3.41 -7.03 -10.65
C ALA A 190 2.88 -8.07 -11.66
N ARG A 191 3.64 -8.30 -12.71
CA ARG A 191 3.43 -9.33 -13.75
C ARG A 191 4.70 -9.52 -14.56
N THR A 192 4.69 -10.43 -15.53
CA THR A 192 5.77 -10.58 -16.50
C THR A 192 5.76 -9.44 -17.50
N TYR A 193 6.93 -8.85 -17.73
CA TYR A 193 7.19 -7.87 -18.76
C TYR A 193 8.33 -8.33 -19.67
N TYR A 194 8.32 -7.81 -20.88
CA TYR A 194 9.35 -8.01 -21.89
C TYR A 194 9.98 -6.68 -22.22
N TYR A 195 11.25 -6.68 -22.61
CA TYR A 195 11.93 -5.46 -23.01
C TYR A 195 12.60 -5.62 -24.37
N LYS A 196 12.73 -4.52 -25.09
CA LYS A 196 13.44 -4.43 -26.38
C LYS A 196 14.17 -3.11 -26.46
N GLU A 197 15.41 -3.13 -26.93
CA GLU A 197 16.13 -1.91 -27.27
C GLU A 197 15.47 -1.26 -28.49
N LEU A 198 15.09 0.00 -28.38
CA LEU A 198 14.46 0.79 -29.45
C LEU A 198 15.48 1.70 -30.13
N THR A 199 16.42 2.23 -29.35
CA THR A 199 17.47 3.11 -29.82
C THR A 199 18.78 2.70 -29.18
N ALA A 200 19.76 2.35 -29.98
CA ALA A 200 21.12 2.11 -29.49
C ALA A 200 21.79 3.45 -29.14
N PRO A 201 22.64 3.49 -28.13
CA PRO A 201 23.39 4.69 -27.80
C PRO A 201 24.54 4.91 -28.78
N ALA A 202 25.11 6.12 -28.77
CA ALA A 202 26.19 6.50 -29.70
C ALA A 202 27.39 5.52 -29.62
N GLY A 203 27.86 5.09 -30.77
CA GLY A 203 28.97 4.15 -30.90
C GLY A 203 28.62 2.67 -30.80
N TYR A 204 27.38 2.33 -30.49
CA TYR A 204 26.90 0.94 -30.38
C TYR A 204 25.93 0.61 -31.51
N ALA A 205 25.99 -0.63 -31.99
CA ALA A 205 24.98 -1.14 -32.93
C ALA A 205 23.81 -1.80 -32.16
N HIS A 206 22.68 -1.87 -32.83
CA HIS A 206 21.53 -2.68 -32.41
C HIS A 206 21.87 -4.16 -32.53
#